data_ec03794ab0df3894696e9d73451c16d9
#
_entry.id   ec03794ab0df3894696e9d73451c16d9
#
_cell.length_a   1.000
_cell.length_b   1.000
_cell.length_c   1.000
_cell.angle_alpha   90.00
_cell.angle_beta   90.00
_cell.angle_gamma   90.00
#
_symmetry.space_group_name_H-M   'P 1'
#
loop_
_entity.id
_entity.type
_entity.pdbx_description
1 polymer ?
#
loop_
_entity_poly.entity_id
_entity_poly.type
_entity_poly.pdbx_seq_one_letter_code
_entity_poly.pdbx_strand_id
1 'polypeptide(L)'
;MRLSIHHRTHYAYVGQSSASHNEIRLKPLTNEVQRCLEYKVRVSPRAKVYEYETIGGFVNHFSVMDAHEELDVLAESVVETIQRDVFESIDLISNDWVFEPDEEYRNRYAEFLTESPYIQQLPEVSAFVGDLVPKTAGNTAMFVLELKEKIFETFDYQANLTNVHSLLHELFDLKAGVCQDFSHLMIACCRSLGLAARYVSGYLYLGDHHELRGTQATHAWVEVLLPSGLWLGVDPTNNILVDDRYVKVHVGRDYSDVTPIKGVFMGFGTAQMDVGVDVQALSSA
;
A
#
# COMPACT_ATOMS: atom_id res chain seq x y z
N MET A 1 15.30 -10.42 7.35
CA MET A 1 15.96 -10.71 6.04
C MET A 1 16.75 -9.50 5.58
N ARG A 2 17.67 -9.65 4.60
CA ARG A 2 18.29 -8.51 3.90
C ARG A 2 17.91 -8.57 2.44
N LEU A 3 17.28 -7.51 1.92
CA LEU A 3 16.65 -7.47 0.60
C LEU A 3 17.28 -6.36 -0.25
N SER A 4 17.56 -6.65 -1.51
CA SER A 4 17.90 -5.67 -2.56
C SER A 4 16.67 -5.44 -3.43
N ILE A 5 16.34 -4.18 -3.70
CA ILE A 5 15.17 -3.80 -4.46
C ILE A 5 15.60 -2.89 -5.60
N HIS A 6 15.18 -3.25 -6.81
CA HIS A 6 15.35 -2.46 -8.03
C HIS A 6 13.97 -2.13 -8.59
N HIS A 7 13.61 -0.85 -8.60
CA HIS A 7 12.34 -0.38 -9.14
C HIS A 7 12.63 0.59 -10.30
N ARG A 8 12.20 0.22 -11.50
CA ARG A 8 12.27 1.08 -12.69
C ARG A 8 10.88 1.48 -13.12
N THR A 9 10.68 2.78 -13.37
CA THR A 9 9.52 3.29 -14.08
C THR A 9 9.99 4.01 -15.34
N HIS A 10 9.45 3.62 -16.48
CA HIS A 10 9.73 4.21 -17.77
C HIS A 10 8.47 4.84 -18.33
N TYR A 11 8.58 6.09 -18.78
CA TYR A 11 7.55 6.80 -19.54
C TYR A 11 8.02 7.04 -20.96
N ALA A 12 7.20 6.67 -21.93
CA ALA A 12 7.34 7.07 -23.34
C ALA A 12 6.20 8.05 -23.68
N TYR A 13 6.57 9.25 -24.09
CA TYR A 13 5.61 10.29 -24.45
C TYR A 13 5.28 10.21 -25.95
N VAL A 14 4.00 10.35 -26.30
CA VAL A 14 3.59 10.50 -27.69
C VAL A 14 3.87 11.95 -28.12
N GLY A 15 4.97 12.16 -28.81
CA GLY A 15 5.55 13.48 -29.09
C GLY A 15 6.53 13.89 -28.00
N GLN A 16 6.89 15.17 -27.96
CA GLN A 16 7.82 15.69 -26.96
C GLN A 16 7.08 16.30 -25.77
N SER A 17 7.54 15.96 -24.56
CA SER A 17 7.29 16.75 -23.35
C SER A 17 8.30 17.90 -23.30
N SER A 18 7.82 19.14 -23.18
CA SER A 18 8.70 20.31 -23.05
C SER A 18 9.16 20.53 -21.60
N ALA A 19 8.43 20.02 -20.63
CA ALA A 19 8.78 20.00 -19.23
C ALA A 19 7.97 18.93 -18.48
N SER A 20 8.53 18.35 -17.42
CA SER A 20 7.80 17.49 -16.49
C SER A 20 8.18 17.76 -15.04
N HIS A 21 7.20 17.67 -14.15
CA HIS A 21 7.36 17.81 -12.71
C HIS A 21 6.85 16.53 -12.05
N ASN A 22 7.68 15.89 -11.23
CA ASN A 22 7.40 14.56 -10.72
C ASN A 22 7.68 14.46 -9.22
N GLU A 23 6.84 13.70 -8.53
CA GLU A 23 7.04 13.21 -7.18
C GLU A 23 7.08 11.69 -7.18
N ILE A 24 8.02 11.11 -6.47
CA ILE A 24 8.13 9.66 -6.31
C ILE A 24 8.17 9.30 -4.83
N ARG A 25 7.53 8.19 -4.50
CA ARG A 25 7.44 7.58 -3.15
C ARG A 25 7.95 6.16 -3.24
N LEU A 26 9.29 6.02 -3.30
CA LEU A 26 9.97 4.74 -3.54
C LEU A 26 11.04 4.42 -2.48
N LYS A 27 11.30 5.37 -1.56
CA LYS A 27 12.28 5.16 -0.48
C LYS A 27 11.67 4.33 0.64
N PRO A 28 12.24 3.15 0.96
CA PRO A 28 11.78 2.35 2.09
C PRO A 28 11.90 3.11 3.41
N LEU A 29 10.92 2.92 4.28
CA LEU A 29 10.94 3.47 5.63
C LEU A 29 12.03 2.82 6.49
N THR A 30 12.44 3.53 7.55
CA THR A 30 13.14 2.95 8.69
C THR A 30 12.25 3.07 9.90
N ASN A 31 11.94 1.93 10.53
CA ASN A 31 11.07 1.84 11.70
C ASN A 31 11.47 0.63 12.57
N GLU A 32 10.59 0.18 13.46
CA GLU A 32 10.87 -0.91 14.39
C GLU A 32 11.00 -2.30 13.74
N VAL A 33 10.47 -2.50 12.52
CA VAL A 33 10.45 -3.79 11.82
C VAL A 33 11.29 -3.83 10.57
N GLN A 34 11.81 -2.70 10.13
CA GLN A 34 12.70 -2.62 8.97
C GLN A 34 13.67 -1.43 9.05
N ARG A 35 14.81 -1.56 8.37
CA ARG A 35 15.83 -0.53 8.25
C ARG A 35 16.27 -0.38 6.81
N CYS A 36 16.07 0.81 6.24
CA CYS A 36 16.66 1.17 4.94
C CYS A 36 18.16 1.45 5.15
N LEU A 37 18.99 0.57 4.61
CA LEU A 37 20.46 0.68 4.74
C LEU A 37 21.02 1.56 3.63
N GLU A 38 20.50 1.44 2.42
CA GLU A 38 20.91 2.20 1.25
C GLU A 38 19.68 2.58 0.42
N TYR A 39 19.70 3.79 -0.14
CA TYR A 39 18.71 4.24 -1.10
C TYR A 39 19.34 5.19 -2.12
N LYS A 40 19.05 4.97 -3.39
CA LYS A 40 19.56 5.78 -4.49
C LYS A 40 18.52 5.90 -5.60
N VAL A 41 18.34 7.12 -6.09
CA VAL A 41 17.48 7.42 -7.24
C VAL A 41 18.31 7.99 -8.37
N ARG A 42 18.06 7.49 -9.58
CA ARG A 42 18.58 8.03 -10.84
C ARG A 42 17.43 8.38 -11.77
N VAL A 43 17.53 9.52 -12.42
CA VAL A 43 16.53 10.03 -13.35
C VAL A 43 17.21 10.34 -14.68
N SER A 44 16.56 9.96 -15.79
CA SER A 44 16.99 10.29 -17.15
C SER A 44 15.78 10.80 -17.96
N PRO A 45 15.84 12.00 -18.56
CA PRO A 45 16.98 12.94 -18.60
C PRO A 45 17.43 13.38 -17.20
N ARG A 46 18.71 13.69 -17.07
CA ARG A 46 19.30 14.03 -15.75
C ARG A 46 18.63 15.24 -15.13
N ALA A 47 18.11 15.06 -13.93
CA ALA A 47 17.51 16.12 -13.12
C ALA A 47 18.06 16.11 -11.70
N LYS A 48 17.97 17.25 -11.02
CA LYS A 48 18.29 17.33 -9.59
C LYS A 48 17.12 16.80 -8.80
N VAL A 49 17.34 15.80 -7.97
CA VAL A 49 16.34 15.18 -7.10
C VAL A 49 16.47 15.83 -5.70
N TYR A 50 15.32 16.25 -5.17
CA TYR A 50 15.18 16.77 -3.82
C TYR A 50 14.36 15.78 -3.01
N GLU A 51 14.68 15.63 -1.73
CA GLU A 51 13.98 14.76 -0.81
C GLU A 51 13.39 15.58 0.34
N TYR A 52 12.16 15.25 0.73
CA TYR A 52 11.52 15.74 1.93
C TYR A 52 10.70 14.63 2.60
N GLU A 53 10.48 14.78 3.89
CA GLU A 53 9.71 13.82 4.69
C GLU A 53 8.27 14.29 4.86
N THR A 54 7.34 13.34 4.82
CA THR A 54 5.92 13.52 5.12
C THR A 54 5.52 12.60 6.27
N ILE A 55 4.30 12.71 6.77
CA ILE A 55 3.77 11.80 7.80
C ILE A 55 3.80 10.35 7.33
N GLY A 56 3.56 10.10 6.03
CA GLY A 56 3.49 8.74 5.46
C GLY A 56 4.83 8.17 5.02
N GLY A 57 5.90 8.97 4.91
CA GLY A 57 7.20 8.54 4.43
C GLY A 57 7.94 9.61 3.64
N PHE A 58 8.90 9.22 2.81
CA PHE A 58 9.73 10.13 2.04
C PHE A 58 9.17 10.37 0.64
N VAL A 59 9.29 11.61 0.18
CA VAL A 59 8.96 12.01 -1.19
C VAL A 59 10.23 12.58 -1.83
N ASN A 60 10.57 12.07 -3.00
CA ASN A 60 11.57 12.68 -3.84
C ASN A 60 10.86 13.47 -4.96
N HIS A 61 11.27 14.73 -5.14
CA HIS A 61 10.74 15.63 -6.17
C HIS A 61 11.83 15.99 -7.16
N PHE A 62 11.49 16.00 -8.45
CA PHE A 62 12.37 16.46 -9.50
C PHE A 62 11.59 17.06 -10.69
N SER A 63 12.28 17.89 -11.47
CA SER A 63 11.74 18.49 -12.68
C SER A 63 12.72 18.32 -13.82
N VAL A 64 12.23 17.88 -14.98
CA VAL A 64 12.97 17.88 -16.25
C VAL A 64 12.44 19.04 -17.08
N MET A 65 13.29 20.02 -17.35
CA MET A 65 12.91 21.26 -18.05
C MET A 65 13.34 21.26 -19.52
N ASP A 66 14.14 20.29 -19.93
CA ASP A 66 14.53 20.10 -21.33
C ASP A 66 13.47 19.25 -22.06
N ALA A 67 13.28 19.50 -23.34
CA ALA A 67 12.40 18.70 -24.18
C ALA A 67 12.86 17.23 -24.22
N HIS A 68 11.95 16.31 -23.97
CA HIS A 68 12.25 14.88 -23.89
C HIS A 68 11.07 14.04 -24.40
N GLU A 69 11.37 12.86 -24.92
CA GLU A 69 10.39 11.88 -25.41
C GLU A 69 10.25 10.70 -24.45
N GLU A 70 11.20 10.55 -23.52
CA GLU A 70 11.23 9.47 -22.52
C GLU A 70 11.63 10.03 -21.16
N LEU A 71 11.14 9.39 -20.10
CA LEU A 71 11.57 9.63 -18.73
C LEU A 71 11.78 8.28 -18.04
N ASP A 72 13.00 8.03 -17.61
CA ASP A 72 13.34 6.88 -16.79
C ASP A 72 13.60 7.29 -15.33
N VAL A 73 13.00 6.58 -14.41
CA VAL A 73 13.24 6.69 -12.97
C VAL A 73 13.68 5.32 -12.48
N LEU A 74 14.89 5.22 -11.94
CA LEU A 74 15.43 4.01 -11.32
C LEU A 74 15.69 4.28 -9.83
N ALA A 75 14.99 3.58 -8.97
CA ALA A 75 15.20 3.56 -7.52
C ALA A 75 15.82 2.21 -7.11
N GLU A 76 16.92 2.28 -6.38
CA GLU A 76 17.64 1.13 -5.85
C GLU A 76 17.72 1.26 -4.33
N SER A 77 17.42 0.19 -3.59
CA SER A 77 17.53 0.18 -2.15
C SER A 77 18.01 -1.15 -1.59
N VAL A 78 18.63 -1.09 -0.41
CA VAL A 78 18.95 -2.25 0.42
C VAL A 78 18.25 -2.08 1.76
N VAL A 79 17.45 -3.07 2.13
CA VAL A 79 16.63 -3.04 3.34
C VAL A 79 16.90 -4.28 4.17
N GLU A 80 17.02 -4.08 5.47
CA GLU A 80 17.03 -5.15 6.46
C GLU A 80 15.66 -5.19 7.12
N THR A 81 14.97 -6.34 7.05
CA THR A 81 13.68 -6.58 7.71
C THR A 81 13.88 -7.49 8.92
N ILE A 82 13.08 -7.26 9.96
CA ILE A 82 13.15 -7.98 11.23
C ILE A 82 11.91 -8.86 11.35
N GLN A 83 12.14 -10.17 11.46
CA GLN A 83 11.05 -11.11 11.72
C GLN A 83 10.51 -10.88 13.13
N ARG A 84 9.19 -10.72 13.24
CA ARG A 84 8.45 -10.70 14.51
C ARG A 84 7.39 -11.79 14.48
N ASP A 85 7.21 -12.46 15.59
CA ASP A 85 6.02 -13.29 15.76
C ASP A 85 4.84 -12.35 16.07
N VAL A 86 4.04 -12.08 15.05
CA VAL A 86 2.88 -11.19 15.16
C VAL A 86 1.83 -11.80 16.09
N PHE A 87 1.71 -13.13 16.12
CA PHE A 87 0.73 -13.83 16.98
C PHE A 87 1.04 -13.71 18.48
N GLU A 88 2.30 -13.56 18.87
CA GLU A 88 2.66 -13.27 20.28
C GLU A 88 2.18 -11.86 20.72
N SER A 89 1.93 -10.98 19.76
CA SER A 89 1.54 -9.58 20.00
C SER A 89 0.03 -9.33 19.89
N ILE A 90 -0.73 -10.35 19.49
CA ILE A 90 -2.18 -10.26 19.24
C ILE A 90 -2.92 -10.99 20.37
N ASP A 91 -3.83 -10.28 21.02
CA ASP A 91 -4.80 -10.90 21.92
C ASP A 91 -6.02 -11.37 21.13
N LEU A 92 -6.20 -12.69 21.00
CA LEU A 92 -7.32 -13.33 20.32
C LEU A 92 -8.46 -13.73 21.26
N ILE A 93 -8.34 -13.46 22.57
CA ILE A 93 -9.25 -13.98 23.60
C ILE A 93 -10.08 -12.87 24.23
N SER A 94 -9.52 -11.69 24.42
CA SER A 94 -10.22 -10.59 25.07
C SER A 94 -11.30 -9.97 24.18
N ASN A 95 -12.39 -9.54 24.82
CA ASN A 95 -13.41 -8.72 24.18
C ASN A 95 -12.96 -7.25 24.25
N ASP A 96 -12.16 -6.82 23.27
CA ASP A 96 -11.51 -5.52 23.23
C ASP A 96 -12.07 -4.60 22.14
N TRP A 97 -13.27 -4.92 21.63
CA TRP A 97 -13.88 -4.18 20.55
C TRP A 97 -14.23 -2.75 20.94
N VAL A 98 -13.68 -1.81 20.22
CA VAL A 98 -13.96 -0.38 20.40
C VAL A 98 -14.99 0.07 19.36
N PHE A 99 -16.29 -0.23 19.60
CA PHE A 99 -17.37 0.22 18.71
C PHE A 99 -17.60 1.73 18.75
N GLU A 100 -17.29 2.36 19.85
CA GLU A 100 -17.41 3.80 20.02
C GLU A 100 -16.07 4.37 20.50
N PRO A 101 -15.15 4.67 19.54
CA PRO A 101 -13.89 5.29 19.89
C PRO A 101 -14.14 6.61 20.63
N ASP A 102 -13.40 6.86 21.70
CA ASP A 102 -13.48 8.10 22.45
C ASP A 102 -13.00 9.31 21.62
N GLU A 103 -13.14 10.50 22.16
CA GLU A 103 -12.79 11.75 21.47
C GLU A 103 -11.26 11.83 21.22
N GLU A 104 -10.45 11.34 22.15
CA GLU A 104 -8.99 11.32 21.99
C GLU A 104 -8.57 10.44 20.83
N TYR A 105 -9.10 9.21 20.75
CA TYR A 105 -8.85 8.29 19.65
C TYR A 105 -9.30 8.88 18.30
N ARG A 106 -10.53 9.45 18.26
CA ARG A 106 -11.07 10.07 17.04
C ARG A 106 -10.21 11.22 16.54
N ASN A 107 -9.76 12.10 17.45
CA ASN A 107 -8.92 13.23 17.08
C ASN A 107 -7.52 12.78 16.63
N ARG A 108 -6.94 11.79 17.31
CA ARG A 108 -5.59 11.29 17.01
C ARG A 108 -5.51 10.55 15.68
N TYR A 109 -6.55 9.79 15.32
CA TYR A 109 -6.58 8.94 14.14
C TYR A 109 -7.61 9.39 13.10
N ALA A 110 -8.05 10.63 13.14
CA ALA A 110 -9.12 11.19 12.30
C ALA A 110 -8.93 10.87 10.81
N GLU A 111 -7.73 11.02 10.29
CA GLU A 111 -7.41 10.75 8.88
C GLU A 111 -7.57 9.27 8.48
N PHE A 112 -7.46 8.34 9.45
CA PHE A 112 -7.59 6.89 9.23
C PHE A 112 -8.95 6.35 9.63
N LEU A 113 -9.89 7.23 9.99
CA LEU A 113 -11.28 6.91 10.35
C LEU A 113 -12.30 7.48 9.37
N THR A 114 -11.89 8.44 8.54
CA THR A 114 -12.80 9.17 7.63
C THR A 114 -12.71 8.65 6.19
N GLU A 115 -13.67 9.04 5.37
CA GLU A 115 -13.63 8.82 3.93
C GLU A 115 -12.42 9.51 3.28
N SER A 116 -12.04 8.98 2.14
CA SER A 116 -10.99 9.52 1.28
C SER A 116 -11.32 9.23 -0.19
N PRO A 117 -10.59 9.73 -1.18
CA PRO A 117 -10.95 9.58 -2.60
C PRO A 117 -11.32 8.16 -3.04
N TYR A 118 -10.64 7.14 -2.49
CA TYR A 118 -10.90 5.72 -2.80
C TYR A 118 -11.64 4.96 -1.70
N ILE A 119 -11.84 5.56 -0.54
CA ILE A 119 -12.51 4.94 0.62
C ILE A 119 -13.84 5.63 0.85
N GLN A 120 -14.91 5.05 0.35
CA GLN A 120 -16.27 5.57 0.43
C GLN A 120 -17.14 4.69 1.33
N GLN A 121 -18.06 5.30 2.07
CA GLN A 121 -19.07 4.58 2.83
C GLN A 121 -20.21 4.16 1.89
N LEU A 122 -20.22 2.88 1.53
CA LEU A 122 -21.23 2.27 0.66
C LEU A 122 -22.10 1.31 1.47
N PRO A 123 -23.40 1.18 1.11
CA PRO A 123 -24.28 0.18 1.74
C PRO A 123 -23.73 -1.24 1.62
N GLU A 124 -23.06 -1.56 0.50
CA GLU A 124 -22.43 -2.85 0.23
C GLU A 124 -21.30 -3.15 1.22
N VAL A 125 -20.52 -2.14 1.64
CA VAL A 125 -19.47 -2.28 2.66
C VAL A 125 -20.10 -2.68 4.00
N SER A 126 -21.15 -1.98 4.42
CA SER A 126 -21.86 -2.28 5.67
C SER A 126 -22.50 -3.67 5.65
N ALA A 127 -23.09 -4.06 4.52
CA ALA A 127 -23.64 -5.41 4.34
C ALA A 127 -22.55 -6.48 4.37
N PHE A 128 -21.37 -6.18 3.79
CA PHE A 128 -20.26 -7.13 3.71
C PHE A 128 -19.69 -7.49 5.09
N VAL A 129 -19.70 -6.57 6.06
CA VAL A 129 -19.19 -6.82 7.42
C VAL A 129 -20.26 -7.28 8.40
N GLY A 130 -21.55 -7.19 8.05
CA GLY A 130 -22.67 -7.39 8.99
C GLY A 130 -22.73 -8.73 9.69
N ASP A 131 -22.26 -9.82 9.05
CA ASP A 131 -22.18 -11.16 9.62
C ASP A 131 -20.88 -11.44 10.38
N LEU A 132 -19.82 -10.66 10.14
CA LEU A 132 -18.54 -10.84 10.82
C LEU A 132 -18.55 -10.32 12.26
N VAL A 133 -19.21 -9.20 12.51
CA VAL A 133 -19.24 -8.57 13.83
C VAL A 133 -19.77 -9.52 14.92
N PRO A 134 -20.93 -10.21 14.76
CA PRO A 134 -21.37 -11.21 15.73
C PRO A 134 -20.45 -12.42 15.81
N LYS A 135 -19.88 -12.87 14.69
CA LYS A 135 -19.01 -14.05 14.62
C LYS A 135 -17.75 -13.90 15.44
N THR A 136 -17.20 -12.71 15.49
CA THR A 136 -15.91 -12.45 16.16
C THR A 136 -16.06 -12.07 17.64
N ALA A 137 -17.28 -12.12 18.17
CA ALA A 137 -17.62 -11.94 19.59
C ALA A 137 -16.99 -10.67 20.22
N GLY A 138 -16.76 -9.63 19.43
CA GLY A 138 -16.20 -8.38 19.93
C GLY A 138 -14.68 -8.36 20.08
N ASN A 139 -13.96 -9.27 19.45
CA ASN A 139 -12.50 -9.24 19.41
C ASN A 139 -12.01 -8.59 18.11
N THR A 140 -11.27 -7.49 18.22
CA THR A 140 -10.79 -6.69 17.07
C THR A 140 -9.81 -7.47 16.19
N ALA A 141 -8.87 -8.18 16.77
CA ALA A 141 -7.89 -8.96 16.02
C ALA A 141 -8.56 -10.11 15.25
N MET A 142 -9.50 -10.83 15.88
CA MET A 142 -10.28 -11.87 15.22
C MET A 142 -11.10 -11.30 14.05
N PHE A 143 -11.71 -10.13 14.23
CA PHE A 143 -12.44 -9.47 13.14
C PHE A 143 -11.53 -9.18 11.95
N VAL A 144 -10.35 -8.64 12.19
CA VAL A 144 -9.37 -8.32 11.13
C VAL A 144 -8.95 -9.59 10.37
N LEU A 145 -8.72 -10.70 11.08
CA LEU A 145 -8.36 -11.99 10.47
C LEU A 145 -9.50 -12.57 9.62
N GLU A 146 -10.71 -12.58 10.14
CA GLU A 146 -11.90 -13.06 9.41
C GLU A 146 -12.25 -12.17 8.22
N LEU A 147 -12.11 -10.85 8.35
CA LEU A 147 -12.33 -9.91 7.25
C LEU A 147 -11.34 -10.13 6.10
N LYS A 148 -10.06 -10.31 6.43
CA LYS A 148 -9.01 -10.65 5.46
C LYS A 148 -9.36 -11.92 4.68
N GLU A 149 -9.72 -12.99 5.38
CA GLU A 149 -10.11 -14.28 4.79
C GLU A 149 -11.35 -14.13 3.91
N LYS A 150 -12.39 -13.43 4.39
CA LYS A 150 -13.63 -13.18 3.64
C LYS A 150 -13.37 -12.41 2.33
N ILE A 151 -12.49 -11.42 2.34
CA ILE A 151 -12.11 -10.68 1.11
C ILE A 151 -11.44 -11.65 0.13
N PHE A 152 -10.45 -12.40 0.59
CA PHE A 152 -9.70 -13.36 -0.23
C PHE A 152 -10.61 -14.42 -0.88
N GLU A 153 -11.61 -14.92 -0.16
CA GLU A 153 -12.55 -15.95 -0.63
C GLU A 153 -13.66 -15.39 -1.54
N THR A 154 -14.04 -14.11 -1.36
CA THR A 154 -15.17 -13.52 -2.07
C THR A 154 -14.79 -12.94 -3.44
N PHE A 155 -13.54 -12.46 -3.58
CA PHE A 155 -13.12 -11.76 -4.78
C PHE A 155 -11.96 -12.46 -5.49
N ASP A 156 -12.05 -12.55 -6.81
CA ASP A 156 -11.00 -13.12 -7.65
C ASP A 156 -9.88 -12.09 -7.89
N TYR A 157 -8.62 -12.53 -7.80
CA TYR A 157 -7.50 -11.70 -8.20
C TYR A 157 -7.35 -11.72 -9.73
N GLN A 158 -7.57 -10.58 -10.39
CA GLN A 158 -7.43 -10.44 -11.84
C GLN A 158 -6.66 -9.17 -12.19
N ALA A 159 -5.42 -9.34 -12.65
CA ALA A 159 -4.63 -8.23 -13.18
C ALA A 159 -5.29 -7.66 -14.45
N ASN A 160 -5.20 -6.33 -14.64
CA ASN A 160 -5.71 -5.60 -15.80
C ASN A 160 -7.24 -5.52 -15.95
N LEU A 161 -8.03 -6.00 -15.00
CA LEU A 161 -9.49 -5.83 -15.00
C LEU A 161 -9.89 -4.46 -14.43
N THR A 162 -9.21 -4.03 -13.39
CA THR A 162 -9.33 -2.71 -12.76
C THR A 162 -8.12 -1.85 -13.10
N ASN A 163 -8.22 -0.56 -12.85
CA ASN A 163 -7.13 0.40 -13.01
C ASN A 163 -6.97 1.22 -11.73
N VAL A 164 -5.93 2.05 -11.65
CA VAL A 164 -5.61 2.84 -10.45
C VAL A 164 -6.68 3.85 -10.04
N HIS A 165 -7.71 4.06 -10.86
CA HIS A 165 -8.84 4.95 -10.59
C HIS A 165 -10.13 4.20 -10.25
N SER A 166 -10.13 2.87 -10.26
CA SER A 166 -11.31 2.07 -9.93
C SER A 166 -11.78 2.31 -8.51
N LEU A 167 -13.10 2.38 -8.33
CA LEU A 167 -13.76 2.64 -7.06
C LEU A 167 -14.36 1.38 -6.46
N LEU A 168 -14.69 1.40 -5.17
CA LEU A 168 -15.18 0.23 -4.43
C LEU A 168 -16.43 -0.42 -5.04
N HIS A 169 -17.36 0.35 -5.63
CA HIS A 169 -18.56 -0.22 -6.26
C HIS A 169 -18.20 -1.11 -7.45
N GLU A 170 -17.16 -0.76 -8.23
CA GLU A 170 -16.70 -1.58 -9.35
C GLU A 170 -16.18 -2.95 -8.86
N LEU A 171 -15.48 -3.00 -7.71
CA LEU A 171 -15.04 -4.26 -7.11
C LEU A 171 -16.23 -5.17 -6.75
N PHE A 172 -17.31 -4.59 -6.17
CA PHE A 172 -18.51 -5.36 -5.85
C PHE A 172 -19.24 -5.86 -7.10
N ASP A 173 -19.29 -5.07 -8.17
CA ASP A 173 -19.94 -5.42 -9.44
C ASP A 173 -19.17 -6.51 -10.19
N LEU A 174 -17.84 -6.35 -10.28
CA LEU A 174 -16.98 -7.26 -11.05
C LEU A 174 -16.63 -8.55 -10.28
N LYS A 175 -16.74 -8.56 -8.96
CA LYS A 175 -16.28 -9.65 -8.07
C LYS A 175 -14.80 -10.00 -8.25
N ALA A 176 -14.01 -9.08 -8.78
CA ALA A 176 -12.59 -9.25 -9.05
C ALA A 176 -11.85 -7.92 -8.98
N GLY A 177 -10.56 -7.96 -8.63
CA GLY A 177 -9.72 -6.78 -8.52
C GLY A 177 -8.25 -7.14 -8.29
N VAL A 178 -7.46 -6.15 -7.89
CA VAL A 178 -6.04 -6.28 -7.56
C VAL A 178 -5.77 -5.89 -6.11
N CYS A 179 -4.51 -5.94 -5.67
CA CYS A 179 -4.11 -5.63 -4.29
C CYS A 179 -4.58 -4.25 -3.81
N GLN A 180 -4.63 -3.25 -4.68
CA GLN A 180 -5.16 -1.93 -4.40
C GLN A 180 -6.65 -2.00 -4.00
N ASP A 181 -7.47 -2.69 -4.80
CA ASP A 181 -8.93 -2.79 -4.61
C ASP A 181 -9.26 -3.51 -3.30
N PHE A 182 -8.57 -4.63 -3.03
CA PHE A 182 -8.77 -5.42 -1.81
C PHE A 182 -8.35 -4.66 -0.55
N SER A 183 -7.24 -3.88 -0.66
CA SER A 183 -6.81 -3.00 0.43
C SER A 183 -7.83 -1.88 0.69
N HIS A 184 -8.36 -1.24 -0.36
CA HIS A 184 -9.39 -0.22 -0.22
C HIS A 184 -10.67 -0.77 0.43
N LEU A 185 -11.13 -1.95 0.01
CA LEU A 185 -12.29 -2.62 0.62
C LEU A 185 -12.05 -2.90 2.11
N MET A 186 -10.90 -3.48 2.45
CA MET A 186 -10.59 -3.79 3.84
C MET A 186 -10.57 -2.54 4.72
N ILE A 187 -9.96 -1.45 4.24
CA ILE A 187 -9.94 -0.16 4.93
C ILE A 187 -11.35 0.40 5.11
N ALA A 188 -12.19 0.38 4.05
CA ALA A 188 -13.57 0.84 4.12
C ALA A 188 -14.37 0.04 5.17
N CYS A 189 -14.22 -1.27 5.20
CA CYS A 189 -14.83 -2.16 6.19
C CYS A 189 -14.41 -1.81 7.63
N CYS A 190 -13.11 -1.65 7.87
CA CYS A 190 -12.59 -1.26 9.18
C CYS A 190 -13.13 0.10 9.62
N ARG A 191 -13.06 1.12 8.75
CA ARG A 191 -13.53 2.48 9.06
C ARG A 191 -15.03 2.56 9.28
N SER A 192 -15.83 1.74 8.58
CA SER A 192 -17.30 1.68 8.79
C SER A 192 -17.67 1.25 10.20
N LEU A 193 -16.76 0.59 10.91
CA LEU A 193 -16.92 0.12 12.29
C LEU A 193 -16.08 0.93 13.30
N GLY A 194 -15.53 2.08 12.90
CA GLY A 194 -14.76 2.95 13.78
C GLY A 194 -13.33 2.44 14.07
N LEU A 195 -12.83 1.46 13.32
CA LEU A 195 -11.45 1.00 13.44
C LEU A 195 -10.54 1.82 12.52
N ALA A 196 -9.50 2.43 13.09
CA ALA A 196 -8.50 3.15 12.31
C ALA A 196 -7.73 2.17 11.42
N ALA A 197 -7.76 2.42 10.12
CA ALA A 197 -7.08 1.61 9.12
C ALA A 197 -6.40 2.49 8.08
N ARG A 198 -5.19 2.10 7.64
CA ARG A 198 -4.38 2.84 6.69
C ARG A 198 -3.84 1.97 5.58
N TYR A 199 -3.68 2.58 4.43
CA TYR A 199 -3.13 1.97 3.24
C TYR A 199 -1.61 1.96 3.30
N VAL A 200 -1.00 0.86 2.94
CA VAL A 200 0.47 0.74 2.85
C VAL A 200 0.86 0.38 1.42
N SER A 201 1.79 1.14 0.86
CA SER A 201 2.48 0.83 -0.38
C SER A 201 3.89 0.35 -0.08
N GLY A 202 4.33 -0.69 -0.78
CA GLY A 202 5.67 -1.24 -0.58
C GLY A 202 6.03 -2.33 -1.58
N TYR A 203 6.91 -3.22 -1.16
CA TYR A 203 7.39 -4.34 -1.96
C TYR A 203 7.17 -5.65 -1.21
N LEU A 204 6.95 -6.71 -1.97
CA LEU A 204 6.82 -8.08 -1.46
C LEU A 204 7.92 -8.96 -2.07
N TYR A 205 8.73 -9.59 -1.21
CA TYR A 205 9.69 -10.60 -1.63
C TYR A 205 9.00 -11.96 -1.71
N LEU A 206 9.05 -12.57 -2.88
CA LEU A 206 8.42 -13.87 -3.12
C LEU A 206 9.22 -15.03 -2.60
N GLY A 207 10.54 -15.00 -2.72
CA GLY A 207 11.36 -16.19 -2.51
C GLY A 207 10.93 -17.33 -3.42
N ASP A 208 10.69 -18.50 -2.79
CA ASP A 208 10.16 -19.68 -3.48
C ASP A 208 8.61 -19.75 -3.48
N HIS A 209 7.94 -18.69 -3.01
CA HIS A 209 6.47 -18.61 -2.90
C HIS A 209 5.84 -18.06 -4.18
N HIS A 210 5.89 -18.82 -5.26
CA HIS A 210 5.35 -18.43 -6.57
C HIS A 210 3.81 -18.29 -6.61
N GLU A 211 3.12 -18.76 -5.57
CA GLU A 211 1.67 -18.65 -5.41
C GLU A 211 1.19 -17.25 -4.98
N LEU A 212 2.07 -16.39 -4.47
CA LEU A 212 1.72 -15.06 -4.00
C LEU A 212 1.38 -14.12 -5.17
N ARG A 213 0.37 -13.28 -4.96
CA ARG A 213 -0.19 -12.37 -5.95
C ARG A 213 0.37 -10.94 -5.77
N GLY A 214 0.34 -10.13 -6.84
CA GLY A 214 0.68 -8.70 -6.77
C GLY A 214 2.17 -8.37 -6.75
N THR A 215 3.00 -9.11 -7.45
CA THR A 215 4.47 -9.09 -7.30
C THR A 215 5.26 -8.48 -8.45
N GLN A 216 4.60 -8.13 -9.55
CA GLN A 216 5.27 -7.55 -10.74
C GLN A 216 5.50 -6.03 -10.65
N ALA A 217 4.96 -5.38 -9.60
CA ALA A 217 5.05 -3.96 -9.36
C ALA A 217 5.16 -3.70 -7.84
N THR A 218 4.82 -2.48 -7.39
CA THR A 218 4.59 -2.23 -5.96
C THR A 218 3.40 -3.05 -5.48
N HIS A 219 3.48 -3.53 -4.24
CA HIS A 219 2.39 -4.24 -3.57
C HIS A 219 1.66 -3.33 -2.60
N ALA A 220 0.39 -3.65 -2.34
CA ALA A 220 -0.46 -2.93 -1.42
C ALA A 220 -1.01 -3.86 -0.34
N TRP A 221 -1.07 -3.35 0.89
CA TRP A 221 -1.71 -4.01 2.02
C TRP A 221 -2.28 -3.00 3.01
N VAL A 222 -2.83 -3.48 4.11
CA VAL A 222 -3.51 -2.66 5.10
C VAL A 222 -2.81 -2.78 6.45
N GLU A 223 -2.78 -1.70 7.21
CA GLU A 223 -2.50 -1.73 8.64
C GLU A 223 -3.73 -1.28 9.41
N VAL A 224 -4.17 -2.08 10.36
CA VAL A 224 -5.30 -1.81 11.25
C VAL A 224 -4.79 -1.57 12.66
N LEU A 225 -5.24 -0.50 13.29
CA LEU A 225 -4.85 -0.17 14.66
C LEU A 225 -5.65 -1.03 15.65
N LEU A 226 -4.95 -1.88 16.38
CA LEU A 226 -5.53 -2.65 17.48
C LEU A 226 -5.64 -1.83 18.77
N PRO A 227 -6.53 -2.17 19.70
CA PRO A 227 -6.65 -1.51 21.00
C PRO A 227 -5.36 -1.46 21.83
N SER A 228 -4.46 -2.41 21.62
CA SER A 228 -3.11 -2.42 22.20
C SER A 228 -2.20 -1.27 21.71
N GLY A 229 -2.62 -0.51 20.68
CA GLY A 229 -1.81 0.50 20.00
C GLY A 229 -0.92 -0.06 18.89
N LEU A 230 -0.98 -1.37 18.64
CA LEU A 230 -0.24 -2.03 17.54
C LEU A 230 -0.94 -1.78 16.20
N TRP A 231 -0.20 -1.34 15.20
CA TRP A 231 -0.61 -1.38 13.81
C TRP A 231 -0.38 -2.78 13.23
N LEU A 232 -1.45 -3.57 13.15
CA LEU A 232 -1.42 -4.93 12.59
C LEU A 232 -1.40 -4.87 11.07
N GLY A 233 -0.31 -5.34 10.46
CA GLY A 233 -0.17 -5.45 9.01
C GLY A 233 -0.89 -6.69 8.46
N VAL A 234 -1.75 -6.49 7.46
CA VAL A 234 -2.63 -7.52 6.91
C VAL A 234 -2.70 -7.40 5.40
N ASP A 235 -2.45 -8.50 4.70
CA ASP A 235 -2.56 -8.59 3.24
C ASP A 235 -3.81 -9.38 2.83
N PRO A 236 -4.91 -8.69 2.45
CA PRO A 236 -6.12 -9.37 2.00
C PRO A 236 -5.98 -10.03 0.62
N THR A 237 -4.95 -9.65 -0.16
CA THR A 237 -4.70 -10.23 -1.49
C THR A 237 -4.15 -11.65 -1.41
N ASN A 238 -3.34 -11.91 -0.41
CA ASN A 238 -2.67 -13.18 -0.19
C ASN A 238 -3.20 -13.95 1.02
N ASN A 239 -4.17 -13.40 1.74
CA ASN A 239 -4.74 -13.99 2.96
C ASN A 239 -3.71 -14.27 4.07
N ILE A 240 -2.70 -13.39 4.24
CA ILE A 240 -1.64 -13.56 5.24
C ILE A 240 -1.47 -12.31 6.10
N LEU A 241 -0.83 -12.46 7.25
CA LEU A 241 -0.29 -11.35 8.04
C LEU A 241 1.04 -10.92 7.44
N VAL A 242 1.32 -9.63 7.55
CA VAL A 242 2.58 -9.04 7.08
C VAL A 242 3.75 -9.56 7.92
N ASP A 243 4.76 -10.10 7.26
CA ASP A 243 5.97 -10.64 7.84
C ASP A 243 7.23 -9.93 7.31
N ASP A 244 8.41 -10.52 7.52
CA ASP A 244 9.69 -9.94 7.11
C ASP A 244 9.96 -9.98 5.59
N ARG A 245 9.05 -10.54 4.79
CA ARG A 245 9.07 -10.45 3.31
C ARG A 245 8.53 -9.12 2.78
N TYR A 246 7.82 -8.35 3.61
CA TYR A 246 7.21 -7.08 3.23
C TYR A 246 8.13 -5.90 3.55
N VAL A 247 8.35 -5.05 2.56
CA VAL A 247 9.12 -3.81 2.72
C VAL A 247 8.19 -2.61 2.56
N LYS A 248 7.92 -1.93 3.67
CA LYS A 248 7.07 -0.73 3.71
C LYS A 248 7.81 0.46 3.12
N VAL A 249 7.15 1.15 2.19
CA VAL A 249 7.67 2.35 1.53
C VAL A 249 6.93 3.60 1.98
N HIS A 250 5.61 3.58 1.90
CA HIS A 250 4.79 4.73 2.26
C HIS A 250 3.45 4.30 2.86
N VAL A 251 2.90 5.09 3.78
CA VAL A 251 1.56 4.90 4.35
C VAL A 251 0.69 6.12 4.07
N GLY A 252 -0.62 5.90 3.94
CA GLY A 252 -1.57 6.97 3.69
C GLY A 252 -3.01 6.55 3.95
N ARG A 253 -3.94 7.45 3.67
CA ARG A 253 -5.38 7.20 3.83
C ARG A 253 -5.89 6.19 2.80
N ASP A 254 -5.37 6.29 1.58
CA ASP A 254 -5.64 5.44 0.43
C ASP A 254 -4.51 5.55 -0.61
N TYR A 255 -4.71 4.98 -1.80
CA TYR A 255 -3.73 5.01 -2.88
C TYR A 255 -3.31 6.43 -3.33
N SER A 256 -4.21 7.42 -3.24
CA SER A 256 -3.89 8.80 -3.67
C SER A 256 -2.76 9.46 -2.89
N ASP A 257 -2.58 9.07 -1.63
CA ASP A 257 -1.52 9.58 -0.75
C ASP A 257 -0.17 8.88 -1.00
N VAL A 258 -0.21 7.63 -1.47
CA VAL A 258 0.98 6.76 -1.55
C VAL A 258 1.40 6.40 -2.98
N THR A 259 0.77 7.00 -3.99
CA THR A 259 1.07 6.74 -5.40
C THR A 259 2.58 6.73 -5.63
N PRO A 260 3.16 5.61 -6.12
CA PRO A 260 4.62 5.45 -6.25
C PRO A 260 5.27 6.53 -7.10
N ILE A 261 4.60 6.92 -8.17
CA ILE A 261 5.02 8.05 -9.02
C ILE A 261 3.80 8.88 -9.41
N LYS A 262 3.90 10.19 -9.26
CA LYS A 262 2.86 11.16 -9.63
C LYS A 262 3.53 12.34 -10.30
N GLY A 263 3.06 12.70 -11.49
CA GLY A 263 3.65 13.80 -12.24
C GLY A 263 2.68 14.49 -13.17
N VAL A 264 3.11 15.66 -13.63
CA VAL A 264 2.48 16.40 -14.70
C VAL A 264 3.52 16.71 -15.76
N PHE A 265 3.14 16.67 -17.03
CA PHE A 265 4.01 17.05 -18.13
C PHE A 265 3.35 18.06 -19.07
N MET A 266 4.16 18.86 -19.71
CA MET A 266 3.72 19.84 -20.69
C MET A 266 4.03 19.31 -22.10
N GLY A 267 3.00 18.86 -22.82
CA GLY A 267 3.13 18.28 -24.14
C GLY A 267 1.77 17.99 -24.77
N PHE A 268 1.78 17.62 -26.06
CA PHE A 268 0.58 17.19 -26.78
C PHE A 268 0.60 15.65 -26.85
N GLY A 269 -0.40 15.01 -26.27
CA GLY A 269 -0.55 13.55 -26.34
C GLY A 269 -0.61 12.88 -24.97
N THR A 270 -0.44 11.56 -25.01
CA THR A 270 -0.47 10.67 -23.84
C THR A 270 0.92 10.15 -23.52
N ALA A 271 1.13 9.70 -22.30
CA ALA A 271 2.32 8.95 -21.90
C ALA A 271 1.94 7.46 -21.72
N GLN A 272 2.77 6.58 -22.22
CA GLN A 272 2.73 5.17 -21.89
C GLN A 272 3.72 4.93 -20.74
N MET A 273 3.27 4.22 -19.69
CA MET A 273 4.08 3.92 -18.52
C MET A 273 4.33 2.41 -18.46
N ASP A 274 5.58 2.04 -18.22
CA ASP A 274 6.01 0.68 -17.92
C ASP A 274 6.72 0.65 -16.56
N VAL A 275 6.40 -0.34 -15.72
CA VAL A 275 6.95 -0.49 -14.38
C VAL A 275 7.53 -1.89 -14.21
N GLY A 276 8.77 -1.97 -13.78
CA GLY A 276 9.43 -3.22 -13.41
C GLY A 276 10.00 -3.15 -12.00
N VAL A 277 9.71 -4.16 -11.20
CA VAL A 277 10.24 -4.31 -9.83
C VAL A 277 10.92 -5.66 -9.70
N ASP A 278 12.12 -5.66 -9.15
CA ASP A 278 12.87 -6.86 -8.79
C ASP A 278 13.28 -6.77 -7.31
N VAL A 279 12.94 -7.81 -6.55
CA VAL A 279 13.25 -7.92 -5.12
C VAL A 279 14.00 -9.21 -4.89
N GLN A 280 15.22 -9.11 -4.39
CA GLN A 280 16.12 -10.25 -4.18
C GLN A 280 16.62 -10.32 -2.73
N ALA A 281 16.67 -11.54 -2.17
CA ALA A 281 17.33 -11.75 -0.89
C ALA A 281 18.85 -11.72 -1.07
N LEU A 282 19.53 -10.95 -0.23
CA LEU A 282 20.98 -10.92 -0.16
C LEU A 282 21.43 -11.99 0.84
N SER A 283 22.37 -12.85 0.42
CA SER A 283 23.01 -13.80 1.33
C SER A 283 23.70 -13.04 2.47
N SER A 284 23.50 -13.52 3.71
CA SER A 284 24.28 -13.04 4.85
C SER A 284 25.74 -13.30 4.56
N ALA A 285 26.55 -12.25 4.58
CA ALA A 285 28.00 -12.36 4.41
C ALA A 285 28.63 -12.97 5.67
#